data_a383eb4ceee05d6fac07c0e064cbc1ad
#
_entry.id   a383eb4ceee05d6fac07c0e064cbc1ad
#
_cell.length_a   1.000
_cell.length_b   1.000
_cell.length_c   1.000
_cell.angle_alpha   90.00
_cell.angle_beta   90.00
_cell.angle_gamma   90.00
#
_symmetry.space_group_name_H-M   'P 1'
#
loop_
_entity.id
_entity.type
_entity.pdbx_description
1 polymer ?
#
loop_
_entity_poly.entity_id
_entity_poly.type
_entity_poly.pdbx_seq_one_letter_code
_entity_poly.pdbx_strand_id
1 'polypeptide(L)' 'MIKRIEKVFAEVTGKTNVSFTEKTKIDKNLGISSLGIVQIICGLEDEFDVEIPNSAIKKFKTIKDVISFLEKNID' A
#
# COMPACT_ATOMS: atom_id res chain seq x y z
N MET A 1 3.21 -10.73 -4.55
CA MET A 1 3.32 -9.49 -3.75
C MET A 1 2.34 -8.42 -4.20
N ILE A 2 2.40 -8.01 -5.45
CA ILE A 2 1.54 -6.91 -5.93
C ILE A 2 0.05 -7.23 -5.82
N LYS A 3 -0.35 -8.46 -6.07
CA LYS A 3 -1.76 -8.87 -5.98
C LYS A 3 -2.29 -8.76 -4.56
N ARG A 4 -1.46 -9.04 -3.57
CA ARG A 4 -1.86 -8.89 -2.17
C ARG A 4 -2.06 -7.42 -1.81
N ILE A 5 -1.21 -6.55 -2.35
CA ILE A 5 -1.34 -5.10 -2.16
C ILE A 5 -2.62 -4.61 -2.83
N GLU A 6 -2.89 -5.07 -4.05
CA GLU A 6 -4.13 -4.74 -4.76
C GLU A 6 -5.36 -5.16 -3.96
N LYS A 7 -5.31 -6.33 -3.36
CA LYS A 7 -6.40 -6.83 -2.52
C LYS A 7 -6.68 -5.89 -1.35
N VAL A 8 -5.63 -5.45 -0.66
CA VAL A 8 -5.76 -4.53 0.46
C VAL A 8 -6.38 -3.21 0.00
N PHE A 9 -5.88 -2.66 -1.11
CA PHE A 9 -6.44 -1.43 -1.67
C PHE A 9 -7.91 -1.58 -2.03
N ALA A 10 -8.28 -2.71 -2.64
CA ALA A 10 -9.67 -2.97 -3.02
C ALA A 10 -10.57 -3.04 -1.78
N GLU A 11 -10.12 -3.70 -0.74
CA GLU A 11 -10.90 -3.82 0.50
C GLU A 11 -11.10 -2.47 1.18
N VAL A 12 -10.06 -1.64 1.20
CA VAL A 12 -10.13 -0.34 1.86
C VAL A 12 -10.96 0.67 1.07
N THR A 13 -10.77 0.70 -0.26
CA THR A 13 -11.45 1.67 -1.12
C THR A 13 -12.81 1.23 -1.59
N GLY A 14 -13.14 -0.05 -1.46
CA GLY A 14 -14.39 -0.61 -1.96
C GLY A 14 -14.44 -0.77 -3.47
N LYS A 15 -13.32 -0.56 -4.16
CA LYS A 15 -13.25 -0.72 -5.61
C LYS A 15 -12.94 -2.16 -5.96
N THR A 16 -13.56 -2.67 -7.04
CA THR A 16 -13.41 -4.07 -7.43
C THR A 16 -12.34 -4.31 -8.49
N ASN A 17 -11.94 -3.26 -9.22
CA ASN A 17 -10.96 -3.37 -10.29
C ASN A 17 -9.72 -2.54 -9.97
N VAL A 18 -8.93 -3.02 -9.03
CA VAL A 18 -7.68 -2.35 -8.65
C VAL A 18 -6.54 -3.08 -9.33
N SER A 19 -5.77 -2.35 -10.13
CA SER A 19 -4.63 -2.91 -10.85
C SER A 19 -3.46 -1.93 -10.78
N PHE A 20 -2.33 -2.42 -10.30
CA PHE A 20 -1.12 -1.61 -10.13
C PHE A 20 0.06 -2.21 -10.86
N THR A 21 1.01 -1.34 -11.19
CA THR A 21 2.37 -1.75 -11.57
C THR A 21 3.31 -1.16 -10.52
N GLU A 22 4.57 -1.57 -10.57
CA GLU A 22 5.57 -1.01 -9.66
C GLU A 22 5.71 0.51 -9.81
N LYS A 23 5.41 1.02 -10.99
CA LYS A 23 5.54 2.45 -11.30
C LYS A 23 4.33 3.27 -10.87
N THR A 24 3.25 2.62 -10.46
CA THR A 24 2.04 3.32 -10.03
C THR A 24 2.37 4.23 -8.85
N LYS A 25 2.00 5.51 -8.96
CA LYS A 25 2.25 6.49 -7.90
C LYS A 25 1.15 6.46 -6.86
N ILE A 26 1.56 6.53 -5.60
CA ILE A 26 0.63 6.60 -4.47
C ILE A 26 0.42 8.08 -4.18
N ASP A 27 -0.53 8.69 -4.87
CA ASP A 27 -0.80 10.12 -4.74
C ASP A 27 -2.29 10.38 -4.98
N LYS A 28 -2.63 11.65 -5.17
CA LYS A 28 -4.00 12.08 -5.38
C LYS A 28 -4.67 11.42 -6.59
N ASN A 29 -3.87 10.97 -7.56
CA ASN A 29 -4.41 10.34 -8.77
C ASN A 29 -5.07 8.99 -8.49
N LEU A 30 -4.77 8.36 -7.34
CA LEU A 30 -5.45 7.15 -6.92
C LEU A 30 -6.81 7.43 -6.27
N GLY A 31 -7.17 8.71 -6.09
CA GLY A 31 -8.43 9.08 -5.47
C GLY A 31 -8.52 8.72 -4.00
N ILE A 32 -7.38 8.65 -3.32
CA ILE A 32 -7.30 8.23 -1.92
C ILE A 32 -7.01 9.45 -1.04
N SER A 33 -7.84 9.66 -0.02
CA SER A 33 -7.63 10.71 0.97
C SER A 33 -6.52 10.33 1.94
N SER A 34 -6.11 11.29 2.77
CA SER A 34 -5.10 11.02 3.81
C SER A 34 -5.58 9.93 4.77
N LEU A 35 -6.87 9.93 5.11
CA LEU A 35 -7.44 8.88 5.96
C LEU A 35 -7.39 7.53 5.24
N GLY A 36 -7.68 7.52 3.95
CA GLY A 36 -7.61 6.30 3.15
C GLY A 36 -6.21 5.71 3.14
N ILE A 37 -5.18 6.55 3.05
CA ILE A 37 -3.80 6.08 3.10
C ILE A 37 -3.50 5.41 4.44
N VAL A 38 -3.96 6.00 5.55
CA VAL A 38 -3.78 5.40 6.88
C VAL A 38 -4.45 4.04 6.95
N GLN A 39 -5.67 3.93 6.42
CA GLN A 39 -6.40 2.66 6.39
C GLN A 39 -5.68 1.61 5.56
N ILE A 40 -5.11 2.01 4.43
CA ILE A 40 -4.34 1.11 3.57
C ILE A 40 -3.09 0.62 4.30
N ILE A 41 -2.38 1.50 4.98
CA ILE A 41 -1.20 1.12 5.75
C ILE A 41 -1.58 0.10 6.82
N CYS A 42 -2.67 0.33 7.56
CA CYS A 42 -3.15 -0.63 8.54
C CYS A 42 -3.49 -1.97 7.91
N GLY A 43 -4.13 -1.95 6.74
CA GLY A 43 -4.46 -3.17 6.01
C GLY A 43 -3.22 -3.93 5.57
N LEU A 44 -2.18 -3.21 5.13
CA LEU A 44 -0.92 -3.84 4.74
C LEU A 44 -0.22 -4.45 5.94
N GLU A 45 -0.24 -3.77 7.09
CA GLU A 45 0.34 -4.32 8.32
C GLU A 45 -0.32 -5.63 8.72
N ASP A 46 -1.65 -5.68 8.60
CA ASP A 46 -2.40 -6.91 8.90
C ASP A 46 -2.14 -8.01 7.88
N GLU A 47 -2.13 -7.65 6.59
CA GLU A 47 -1.96 -8.63 5.52
C GLU A 47 -0.59 -9.27 5.54
N PHE A 48 0.46 -8.51 5.84
CA PHE A 48 1.83 -8.98 5.80
C PHE A 48 2.44 -9.21 7.18
N ASP A 49 1.68 -8.94 8.24
CA ASP A 49 2.12 -9.10 9.63
C ASP A 49 3.43 -8.35 9.88
N VAL A 50 3.44 -7.06 9.54
CA VAL A 50 4.62 -6.20 9.70
C VAL A 50 4.19 -4.86 10.32
N GLU A 51 5.16 -4.16 10.92
CA GLU A 51 4.96 -2.80 11.36
C GLU A 51 5.54 -1.84 10.31
N ILE A 52 4.76 -0.82 9.96
CA ILE A 52 5.19 0.20 9.00
C ILE A 52 5.32 1.52 9.72
N PRO A 53 6.54 1.95 10.08
CA PRO A 53 6.72 3.20 10.80
C PRO A 53 6.47 4.42 9.92
N ASN A 54 6.15 5.55 10.55
CA ASN A 54 5.89 6.79 9.82
C ASN A 54 7.05 7.21 8.93
N SER A 55 8.28 6.94 9.35
CA SER A 55 9.46 7.26 8.55
C SER A 55 9.47 6.52 7.22
N ALA A 56 8.95 5.28 7.19
CA ALA A 56 8.83 4.52 5.96
C ALA A 56 7.66 5.04 5.11
N ILE A 57 6.53 5.34 5.76
CA ILE A 57 5.33 5.83 5.07
C ILE A 57 5.64 7.09 4.26
N LYS A 58 6.44 7.99 4.82
CA LYS A 58 6.82 9.23 4.16
C LYS A 58 7.62 9.00 2.86
N LYS A 59 8.26 7.85 2.75
CA LYS A 59 9.07 7.49 1.57
C LYS A 59 8.27 6.76 0.50
N PHE A 60 7.03 6.38 0.80
CA PHE A 60 6.19 5.63 -0.12
C PHE A 60 5.61 6.57 -1.17
N LYS A 61 6.23 6.62 -2.33
CA LYS A 61 5.77 7.43 -3.47
C LYS A 61 5.19 6.57 -4.58
N THR A 62 5.68 5.35 -4.73
CA THR A 62 5.22 4.41 -5.74
C THR A 62 4.96 3.06 -5.10
N ILE A 63 4.27 2.19 -5.85
CA ILE A 63 4.03 0.82 -5.38
C ILE A 63 5.36 0.08 -5.20
N LYS A 64 6.36 0.38 -6.03
CA LYS A 64 7.68 -0.22 -5.88
C LYS A 64 8.29 0.07 -4.50
N ASP A 65 8.11 1.28 -4.00
CA ASP A 65 8.62 1.66 -2.67
C ASP A 65 7.99 0.79 -1.58
N VAL A 66 6.68 0.55 -1.70
CA VAL A 66 5.96 -0.32 -0.75
C VAL A 66 6.47 -1.75 -0.84
N ILE A 67 6.62 -2.26 -2.06
CA ILE A 67 7.11 -3.61 -2.28
C ILE A 67 8.50 -3.78 -1.70
N SER A 68 9.40 -2.83 -1.95
CA SER A 68 10.76 -2.88 -1.44
C SER A 68 10.80 -2.93 0.09
N PHE A 69 9.96 -2.12 0.73
CA PHE A 69 9.88 -2.13 2.19
C PHE A 69 9.37 -3.49 2.70
N LEU A 70 8.30 -3.99 2.10
CA LEU A 70 7.70 -5.25 2.52
C LEU A 70 8.67 -6.41 2.36
N GLU A 71 9.38 -6.47 1.23
CA GLU A 71 10.33 -7.54 0.97
C GLU A 71 11.48 -7.58 2.00
N LYS A 72 11.84 -6.43 2.54
CA LYS A 72 12.91 -6.34 3.55
C LYS A 72 12.42 -6.72 4.95
N ASN A 73 11.13 -6.63 5.20
CA ASN A 73 10.58 -6.73 6.54
C ASN A 73 9.66 -7.93 6.76
N ILE A 74 9.35 -8.69 5.73
CA ILE A 74 8.61 -9.94 5.86
C ILE A 74 9.58 -11.11 5.73
N ASP A 75 9.27 -12.20 6.42
CA ASP A 75 10.09 -13.41 6.37
C ASP A 75 9.70 -14.30 5.19
#